data_4ca43dc07e3c1f0eb132b715ecf3163b
#
_entry.id   4ca43dc07e3c1f0eb132b715ecf3163b
#
_cell.length_a   1.000
_cell.length_b   1.000
_cell.length_c   1.000
_cell.angle_alpha   90.00
_cell.angle_beta   90.00
_cell.angle_gamma   90.00
#
_symmetry.space_group_name_H-M   'P 1'
#
loop_
_entity.id
_entity.type
_entity.pdbx_description
1 polymer ?
#
loop_
_entity_poly.entity_id
_entity_poly.type
_entity_poly.pdbx_seq_one_letter_code
_entity_poly.pdbx_strand_id
1 'polypeptide(L)'
;MTTRRLGVASLGFFRDRTVRRILSLAGWEVVPAVSPRGLDAIGVWGRKPVSWRGRALAKRWNLPLLTVEDALLRSVRPGSGGGRTTGLILDECGVYFDASAPSRIERTLVEDDLSALEERAAAGIAFLRERRLSKYNDWVRTPLPRAGFVLIVDQTAGDASIALGGAGPETFAAMLAAARAEHPEAEIVIRTHPEVESGAKRG
;
A
#
# COMPACT_ATOMS: atom_id res chain seq x y z
N MET A 1 26.72 -7.69 -7.28
CA MET A 1 25.55 -8.28 -6.61
C MET A 1 24.95 -9.32 -7.54
N THR A 2 24.74 -10.54 -7.06
CA THR A 2 24.11 -11.60 -7.85
C THR A 2 22.62 -11.26 -8.02
N THR A 3 22.12 -11.26 -9.25
CA THR A 3 20.70 -10.97 -9.54
C THR A 3 19.85 -12.16 -9.08
N ARG A 4 18.88 -11.92 -8.19
CA ARG A 4 17.92 -12.93 -7.71
C ARG A 4 16.77 -13.07 -8.72
N ARG A 5 16.22 -14.28 -8.87
CA ARG A 5 15.13 -14.55 -9.83
C ARG A 5 13.79 -14.63 -9.12
N LEU A 6 12.89 -13.73 -9.49
CA LEU A 6 11.54 -13.61 -8.96
C LEU A 6 10.54 -14.27 -9.91
N GLY A 7 10.03 -15.43 -9.52
CA GLY A 7 8.99 -16.13 -10.26
C GLY A 7 7.63 -15.46 -10.07
N VAL A 8 6.93 -15.09 -11.15
CA VAL A 8 5.60 -14.46 -11.06
C VAL A 8 4.57 -15.23 -11.89
N ALA A 9 3.36 -15.36 -11.35
CA ALA A 9 2.23 -15.99 -12.01
C ALA A 9 1.25 -14.96 -12.64
N SER A 10 1.49 -13.66 -12.44
CA SER A 10 0.63 -12.59 -12.92
C SER A 10 1.27 -11.85 -14.10
N LEU A 11 0.52 -11.68 -15.18
CA LEU A 11 0.95 -10.93 -16.36
C LEU A 11 1.20 -9.43 -16.09
N GLY A 12 0.64 -8.87 -15.02
CA GLY A 12 0.83 -7.47 -14.65
C GLY A 12 2.31 -7.10 -14.47
N PHE A 13 3.11 -8.00 -13.90
CA PHE A 13 4.55 -7.79 -13.74
C PHE A 13 5.30 -7.66 -15.06
N PHE A 14 4.82 -8.30 -16.13
CA PHE A 14 5.47 -8.25 -17.45
C PHE A 14 5.00 -7.07 -18.29
N ARG A 15 3.77 -6.58 -18.08
CA ARG A 15 3.19 -5.48 -18.87
C ARG A 15 3.77 -4.12 -18.49
N ASP A 16 4.03 -3.91 -17.20
CA ASP A 16 4.57 -2.64 -16.72
C ASP A 16 6.12 -2.64 -16.72
N ARG A 17 6.69 -1.93 -17.69
CA ARG A 17 8.15 -1.79 -17.82
C ARG A 17 8.76 -1.08 -16.61
N THR A 18 8.04 -0.15 -15.99
CA THR A 18 8.54 0.61 -14.85
C THR A 18 8.61 -0.27 -13.61
N VAL A 19 7.61 -1.10 -13.37
CA VAL A 19 7.63 -2.11 -12.29
C VAL A 19 8.84 -3.03 -12.45
N ARG A 20 9.06 -3.58 -13.65
CA ARG A 20 10.25 -4.42 -13.92
C ARG A 20 11.56 -3.69 -13.70
N ARG A 21 11.64 -2.41 -14.09
CA ARG A 21 12.83 -1.58 -13.87
C ARG A 21 13.11 -1.39 -12.39
N ILE A 22 12.09 -1.08 -11.59
CA ILE A 22 12.24 -0.90 -10.15
C ILE A 22 12.69 -2.22 -9.48
N LEU A 23 12.06 -3.35 -9.85
CA LEU A 23 12.47 -4.67 -9.36
C LEU A 23 13.91 -5.01 -9.74
N SER A 24 14.31 -4.72 -10.97
CA SER A 24 15.70 -4.90 -11.42
C SER A 24 16.69 -4.06 -10.61
N LEU A 25 16.36 -2.80 -10.31
CA LEU A 25 17.19 -1.95 -9.45
C LEU A 25 17.28 -2.46 -8.01
N ALA A 26 16.25 -3.19 -7.54
CA ALA A 26 16.25 -3.89 -6.26
C ALA A 26 16.92 -5.29 -6.31
N GLY A 27 17.58 -5.64 -7.42
CA GLY A 27 18.31 -6.89 -7.59
C GLY A 27 17.44 -8.08 -8.00
N TRP A 28 16.22 -7.86 -8.53
CA TRP A 28 15.31 -8.92 -8.95
C TRP A 28 15.15 -8.98 -10.48
N GLU A 29 15.35 -10.16 -11.05
CA GLU A 29 14.96 -10.50 -12.41
C GLU A 29 13.56 -11.13 -12.38
N VAL A 30 12.60 -10.52 -13.05
CA VAL A 30 11.21 -11.03 -13.12
C VAL A 30 11.12 -12.09 -14.22
N VAL A 31 10.73 -13.32 -13.85
CA VAL A 31 10.58 -14.45 -14.74
C VAL A 31 9.24 -15.17 -14.54
N PRO A 32 8.70 -15.89 -15.55
CA PRO A 32 7.48 -16.69 -15.36
C PRO A 32 7.69 -17.79 -14.31
N ALA A 33 6.73 -17.96 -13.41
CA ALA A 33 6.73 -19.04 -12.42
C ALA A 33 6.21 -20.36 -13.02
N VAL A 34 7.00 -20.97 -13.89
CA VAL A 34 6.64 -22.26 -14.56
C VAL A 34 7.27 -23.46 -13.86
N SER A 35 8.36 -23.28 -13.12
CA SER A 35 9.11 -24.30 -12.38
C SER A 35 9.80 -23.66 -11.18
N PRO A 36 10.00 -24.39 -10.07
CA PRO A 36 10.76 -23.87 -8.92
C PRO A 36 12.27 -23.75 -9.18
N ARG A 37 12.80 -24.44 -10.20
CA ARG A 37 14.23 -24.48 -10.45
C ARG A 37 14.81 -23.12 -10.80
N GLY A 38 15.81 -22.71 -10.03
CA GLY A 38 16.51 -21.45 -10.22
C GLY A 38 15.68 -20.21 -9.88
N LEU A 39 14.59 -20.34 -9.11
CA LEU A 39 13.88 -19.22 -8.50
C LEU A 39 14.36 -19.02 -7.06
N ASP A 40 14.51 -17.75 -6.68
CA ASP A 40 14.87 -17.35 -5.32
C ASP A 40 13.65 -16.97 -4.50
N ALA A 41 12.56 -16.50 -5.16
CA ALA A 41 11.29 -16.19 -4.52
C ALA A 41 10.13 -16.20 -5.52
N ILE A 42 8.89 -16.18 -4.99
CA ILE A 42 7.68 -15.95 -5.78
C ILE A 42 7.16 -14.54 -5.50
N GLY A 43 6.97 -13.76 -6.55
CA GLY A 43 6.42 -12.41 -6.48
C GLY A 43 4.90 -12.39 -6.60
N VAL A 44 4.25 -11.62 -5.72
CA VAL A 44 2.80 -11.37 -5.76
C VAL A 44 2.50 -9.89 -5.60
N TRP A 45 1.37 -9.42 -6.14
CA TRP A 45 0.92 -8.05 -5.93
C TRP A 45 -0.08 -8.00 -4.77
N GLY A 46 0.39 -7.59 -3.62
CA GLY A 46 -0.38 -7.46 -2.39
C GLY A 46 -1.23 -8.66 -2.03
N ARG A 47 -2.43 -8.36 -1.57
CA ARG A 47 -3.46 -9.36 -1.23
C ARG A 47 -4.61 -9.40 -2.24
N LYS A 48 -4.41 -8.89 -3.45
CA LYS A 48 -5.44 -8.95 -4.52
C LYS A 48 -5.86 -10.39 -4.81
N PRO A 49 -7.11 -10.64 -5.24
CA PRO A 49 -7.57 -11.99 -5.56
C PRO A 49 -6.63 -12.76 -6.49
N VAL A 50 -6.08 -12.10 -7.52
CA VAL A 50 -5.15 -12.73 -8.47
C VAL A 50 -3.83 -13.20 -7.84
N SER A 51 -3.46 -12.73 -6.65
CA SER A 51 -2.23 -13.12 -5.97
C SER A 51 -2.30 -14.52 -5.33
N TRP A 52 -3.49 -15.13 -5.25
CA TRP A 52 -3.65 -16.48 -4.66
C TRP A 52 -2.79 -17.53 -5.37
N ARG A 53 -2.66 -17.45 -6.71
CA ARG A 53 -1.85 -18.40 -7.50
C ARG A 53 -0.38 -18.33 -7.10
N GLY A 54 0.17 -17.14 -6.99
CA GLY A 54 1.56 -16.95 -6.56
C GLY A 54 1.78 -17.48 -5.14
N ARG A 55 0.87 -17.17 -4.21
CA ARG A 55 0.95 -17.71 -2.83
C ARG A 55 0.86 -19.24 -2.79
N ALA A 56 -0.03 -19.83 -3.59
CA ALA A 56 -0.12 -21.28 -3.70
C ALA A 56 1.17 -21.92 -4.24
N LEU A 57 1.80 -21.29 -5.25
CA LEU A 57 3.08 -21.74 -5.78
C LEU A 57 4.21 -21.60 -4.77
N ALA A 58 4.31 -20.47 -4.07
CA ALA A 58 5.31 -20.27 -3.01
C ALA A 58 5.20 -21.37 -1.94
N LYS A 59 3.99 -21.62 -1.45
CA LYS A 59 3.73 -22.71 -0.49
C LYS A 59 4.08 -24.09 -1.05
N ARG A 60 3.63 -24.39 -2.28
CA ARG A 60 3.86 -25.70 -2.93
C ARG A 60 5.34 -25.98 -3.17
N TRP A 61 6.09 -24.96 -3.55
CA TRP A 61 7.51 -25.11 -3.90
C TRP A 61 8.45 -24.80 -2.74
N ASN A 62 7.91 -24.45 -1.58
CA ASN A 62 8.66 -24.04 -0.40
C ASN A 62 9.65 -22.89 -0.71
N LEU A 63 9.20 -21.92 -1.49
CA LEU A 63 9.97 -20.72 -1.84
C LEU A 63 9.49 -19.50 -1.04
N PRO A 64 10.38 -18.56 -0.71
CA PRO A 64 10.01 -17.29 -0.11
C PRO A 64 8.98 -16.54 -0.95
N LEU A 65 8.13 -15.76 -0.30
CA LEU A 65 7.17 -14.88 -0.94
C LEU A 65 7.68 -13.44 -0.89
N LEU A 66 7.73 -12.77 -2.03
CA LEU A 66 7.95 -11.33 -2.11
C LEU A 66 6.62 -10.65 -2.43
N THR A 67 6.08 -9.90 -1.48
CA THR A 67 4.90 -9.08 -1.69
C THR A 67 5.33 -7.73 -2.25
N VAL A 68 4.73 -7.33 -3.36
CA VAL A 68 4.96 -6.04 -4.01
C VAL A 68 3.72 -5.19 -3.84
N GLU A 69 3.88 -3.96 -3.37
CA GLU A 69 2.79 -2.99 -3.20
C GLU A 69 3.20 -1.59 -3.67
N ASP A 70 2.20 -0.75 -3.83
CA ASP A 70 2.40 0.65 -4.15
C ASP A 70 3.14 1.38 -3.02
N ALA A 71 4.15 2.16 -3.35
CA ALA A 71 4.78 3.06 -2.39
C ALA A 71 3.82 4.20 -1.99
N LEU A 72 4.13 4.90 -0.88
CA LEU A 72 3.38 6.06 -0.41
C LEU A 72 3.18 7.10 -1.52
N LEU A 73 4.25 7.40 -2.26
CA LEU A 73 4.21 8.24 -3.47
C LEU A 73 4.40 7.35 -4.70
N ARG A 74 3.34 6.67 -5.09
CA ARG A 74 3.36 5.70 -6.18
C ARG A 74 3.54 6.35 -7.55
N SER A 75 2.84 7.44 -7.79
CA SER A 75 2.70 8.06 -9.12
C SER A 75 2.10 9.45 -8.99
N VAL A 76 2.20 10.26 -10.06
CA VAL A 76 1.59 11.59 -10.12
C VAL A 76 0.06 11.49 -10.12
N ARG A 77 -0.49 10.50 -10.85
CA ARG A 77 -1.92 10.19 -10.90
C ARG A 77 -2.20 8.79 -10.35
N PRO A 78 -3.40 8.53 -9.81
CA PRO A 78 -3.78 7.20 -9.36
C PRO A 78 -3.55 6.13 -10.44
N GLY A 79 -3.26 4.89 -10.03
CA GLY A 79 -3.04 3.78 -10.96
C GLY A 79 -4.26 3.47 -11.82
N SER A 80 -5.46 3.62 -11.28
CA SER A 80 -6.75 3.54 -12.01
C SER A 80 -6.87 4.62 -13.10
N GLY A 81 -6.22 5.77 -12.93
CA GLY A 81 -6.14 6.85 -13.92
C GLY A 81 -4.92 6.76 -14.86
N GLY A 82 -4.27 5.60 -14.98
CA GLY A 82 -3.13 5.39 -15.88
C GLY A 82 -1.80 5.99 -15.39
N GLY A 83 -1.70 6.34 -14.11
CA GLY A 83 -0.47 6.86 -13.51
C GLY A 83 0.69 5.86 -13.56
N ARG A 84 1.85 6.29 -14.08
CA ARG A 84 3.07 5.46 -14.15
C ARG A 84 3.63 5.27 -12.75
N THR A 85 3.91 4.04 -12.38
CA THR A 85 4.54 3.70 -11.09
C THR A 85 5.92 4.35 -10.96
N THR A 86 6.19 5.04 -9.86
CA THR A 86 7.49 5.66 -9.55
C THR A 86 8.18 5.00 -8.37
N GLY A 87 7.43 4.29 -7.52
CA GLY A 87 7.95 3.59 -6.35
C GLY A 87 7.13 2.35 -6.00
N LEU A 88 7.79 1.38 -5.40
CA LEU A 88 7.20 0.14 -4.89
C LEU A 88 7.70 -0.13 -3.47
N ILE A 89 6.86 -0.77 -2.67
CA ILE A 89 7.24 -1.45 -1.44
C ILE A 89 7.47 -2.91 -1.78
N LEU A 90 8.61 -3.46 -1.34
CA LEU A 90 8.99 -4.85 -1.48
C LEU A 90 9.07 -5.46 -0.09
N ASP A 91 8.25 -6.45 0.21
CA ASP A 91 8.09 -7.02 1.53
C ASP A 91 8.22 -8.54 1.50
N GLU A 92 9.23 -9.06 2.19
CA GLU A 92 9.51 -10.50 2.32
C GLU A 92 8.85 -11.10 3.59
N CYS A 93 8.27 -10.26 4.45
CA CYS A 93 7.68 -10.67 5.74
C CYS A 93 6.16 -10.74 5.67
N GLY A 94 5.53 -9.71 5.08
CA GLY A 94 4.08 -9.58 5.08
C GLY A 94 3.58 -8.54 4.08
N VAL A 95 2.67 -7.71 4.52
CA VAL A 95 2.22 -6.48 3.85
C VAL A 95 1.64 -5.53 4.91
N TYR A 96 1.96 -4.26 4.82
CA TYR A 96 1.72 -3.25 5.87
C TYR A 96 0.25 -3.05 6.27
N PHE A 97 -0.72 -3.55 5.52
CA PHE A 97 -2.14 -3.47 5.84
C PHE A 97 -2.76 -4.81 6.30
N ASP A 98 -1.95 -5.85 6.51
CA ASP A 98 -2.39 -7.17 6.99
C ASP A 98 -1.93 -7.37 8.43
N ALA A 99 -2.85 -7.25 9.38
CA ALA A 99 -2.57 -7.35 10.81
C ALA A 99 -2.23 -8.79 11.28
N SER A 100 -2.26 -9.79 10.38
CA SER A 100 -1.98 -11.19 10.75
C SER A 100 -0.50 -11.47 11.01
N ALA A 101 0.42 -10.64 10.49
CA ALA A 101 1.86 -10.75 10.71
C ALA A 101 2.55 -9.40 10.48
N PRO A 102 3.66 -9.12 11.21
CA PRO A 102 4.43 -7.90 10.99
C PRO A 102 4.96 -7.80 9.57
N SER A 103 4.82 -6.65 8.95
CA SER A 103 5.44 -6.29 7.68
C SER A 103 6.92 -5.97 7.85
N ARG A 104 7.66 -5.90 6.74
CA ARG A 104 9.05 -5.45 6.77
C ARG A 104 9.17 -4.01 7.29
N ILE A 105 8.21 -3.14 6.95
CA ILE A 105 8.20 -1.75 7.44
C ILE A 105 8.09 -1.74 8.97
N GLU A 106 7.14 -2.47 9.54
CA GLU A 106 6.94 -2.54 10.99
C GLU A 106 8.19 -3.09 11.70
N ARG A 107 8.78 -4.16 11.16
CA ARG A 107 10.04 -4.70 11.70
C ARG A 107 11.17 -3.68 11.66
N THR A 108 11.36 -3.01 10.53
CA THR A 108 12.38 -1.97 10.38
C THR A 108 12.20 -0.84 11.40
N LEU A 109 10.96 -0.41 11.65
CA LEU A 109 10.68 0.65 12.62
C LEU A 109 10.95 0.23 14.07
N VAL A 110 10.87 -1.07 14.39
CA VAL A 110 11.04 -1.59 15.75
C VAL A 110 12.46 -2.11 16.00
N GLU A 111 13.07 -2.75 15.00
CA GLU A 111 14.29 -3.53 15.16
C GLU A 111 15.55 -2.79 14.69
N ASP A 112 15.43 -1.85 13.72
CA ASP A 112 16.58 -1.19 13.11
C ASP A 112 16.88 0.17 13.78
N ASP A 113 18.16 0.53 13.90
CA ASP A 113 18.57 1.89 14.27
C ASP A 113 18.42 2.81 13.06
N LEU A 114 17.42 3.70 13.13
CA LEU A 114 17.10 4.66 12.06
C LEU A 114 17.70 6.04 12.27
N SER A 115 18.54 6.24 13.29
CA SER A 115 19.13 7.53 13.64
C SER A 115 19.85 8.20 12.46
N ALA A 116 20.58 7.42 11.66
CA ALA A 116 21.24 7.91 10.45
C ALA A 116 20.29 8.42 9.34
N LEU A 117 18.99 8.14 9.45
CA LEU A 117 17.97 8.56 8.49
C LEU A 117 17.14 9.75 8.96
N GLU A 118 17.26 10.17 10.23
CA GLU A 118 16.39 11.20 10.82
C GLU A 118 16.43 12.53 10.08
N GLU A 119 17.63 13.06 9.78
CA GLU A 119 17.78 14.32 9.05
C GLU A 119 17.16 14.23 7.64
N ARG A 120 17.42 13.13 6.94
CA ARG A 120 16.85 12.89 5.62
C ARG A 120 15.33 12.72 5.67
N ALA A 121 14.81 12.06 6.68
CA ALA A 121 13.37 11.89 6.89
C ALA A 121 12.71 13.23 7.17
N ALA A 122 13.27 14.05 8.07
CA ALA A 122 12.78 15.39 8.38
C ALA A 122 12.76 16.29 7.14
N ALA A 123 13.83 16.31 6.36
CA ALA A 123 13.92 17.05 5.09
C ALA A 123 12.88 16.55 4.08
N GLY A 124 12.70 15.23 3.97
CA GLY A 124 11.68 14.60 3.12
C GLY A 124 10.26 15.01 3.50
N ILE A 125 9.93 14.97 4.78
CA ILE A 125 8.62 15.39 5.30
C ILE A 125 8.37 16.87 5.01
N ALA A 126 9.37 17.73 5.27
CA ALA A 126 9.27 19.17 4.98
C ALA A 126 9.00 19.42 3.49
N PHE A 127 9.76 18.74 2.61
CA PHE A 127 9.58 18.83 1.16
C PHE A 127 8.18 18.41 0.71
N LEU A 128 7.67 17.27 1.21
CA LEU A 128 6.33 16.77 0.87
C LEU A 128 5.24 17.77 1.30
N ARG A 129 5.38 18.33 2.51
CA ARG A 129 4.44 19.31 3.07
C ARG A 129 4.47 20.62 2.27
N GLU A 130 5.65 21.17 2.00
CA GLU A 130 5.82 22.41 1.22
C GLU A 130 5.22 22.27 -0.19
N ARG A 131 5.53 21.17 -0.85
CA ARG A 131 5.05 20.88 -2.21
C ARG A 131 3.64 20.30 -2.26
N ARG A 132 3.04 20.01 -1.10
CA ARG A 132 1.71 19.43 -0.97
C ARG A 132 1.55 18.12 -1.76
N LEU A 133 2.61 17.31 -1.77
CA LEU A 133 2.61 16.01 -2.47
C LEU A 133 1.93 14.94 -1.64
N SER A 134 1.10 14.13 -2.29
CA SER A 134 0.41 12.99 -1.69
C SER A 134 0.27 11.84 -2.70
N LYS A 135 -0.35 10.76 -2.29
CA LYS A 135 -0.74 9.66 -3.20
C LYS A 135 -1.73 10.13 -4.27
N TYR A 136 -2.56 11.14 -3.95
CA TYR A 136 -3.58 11.72 -4.80
C TYR A 136 -3.30 13.22 -4.94
N ASN A 137 -2.87 13.67 -6.12
CA ASN A 137 -2.40 15.03 -6.34
C ASN A 137 -3.40 15.91 -7.13
N ASP A 138 -4.52 15.33 -7.58
CA ASP A 138 -5.60 16.03 -8.30
C ASP A 138 -6.64 16.62 -7.31
N TRP A 139 -6.18 17.07 -6.13
CA TRP A 139 -7.06 17.63 -5.11
C TRP A 139 -7.48 19.07 -5.44
N VAL A 140 -8.73 19.37 -5.17
CA VAL A 140 -9.28 20.73 -5.25
C VAL A 140 -9.15 21.39 -3.88
N ARG A 141 -8.74 22.66 -3.86
CA ARG A 141 -8.62 23.42 -2.62
C ARG A 141 -10.03 23.72 -2.09
N THR A 142 -10.40 23.09 -1.01
CA THR A 142 -11.65 23.37 -0.29
C THR A 142 -11.35 24.10 1.01
N PRO A 143 -12.28 24.93 1.54
CA PRO A 143 -12.16 25.47 2.88
C PRO A 143 -11.97 24.34 3.90
N LEU A 144 -11.07 24.56 4.84
CA LEU A 144 -10.92 23.61 5.95
C LEU A 144 -12.10 23.75 6.92
N PRO A 145 -12.55 22.67 7.55
CA PRO A 145 -13.51 22.73 8.65
C PRO A 145 -12.96 23.60 9.79
N ARG A 146 -13.86 24.09 10.64
CA ARG A 146 -13.46 24.87 11.81
C ARG A 146 -12.58 24.02 12.72
N ALA A 147 -11.50 24.61 13.25
CA ALA A 147 -10.60 23.91 14.18
C ALA A 147 -11.39 23.31 15.37
N GLY A 148 -11.03 22.10 15.77
CA GLY A 148 -11.75 21.33 16.81
C GLY A 148 -12.71 20.29 16.25
N PHE A 149 -12.77 20.09 14.93
CA PHE A 149 -13.53 18.99 14.31
C PHE A 149 -12.91 17.61 14.58
N VAL A 150 -13.75 16.59 14.58
CA VAL A 150 -13.33 15.18 14.63
C VAL A 150 -13.38 14.62 13.19
N LEU A 151 -12.23 14.09 12.73
CA LEU A 151 -12.12 13.51 11.40
C LEU A 151 -12.32 12.00 11.45
N ILE A 152 -13.30 11.51 10.71
CA ILE A 152 -13.49 10.08 10.41
C ILE A 152 -12.99 9.82 8.99
N VAL A 153 -12.09 8.84 8.86
CA VAL A 153 -11.55 8.46 7.54
C VAL A 153 -12.24 7.20 7.05
N ASP A 154 -12.93 7.32 5.93
CA ASP A 154 -13.61 6.21 5.25
C ASP A 154 -12.69 5.50 4.25
N GLN A 155 -13.11 4.34 3.76
CA GLN A 155 -12.38 3.52 2.79
C GLN A 155 -13.34 2.94 1.74
N THR A 156 -12.80 2.53 0.59
CA THR A 156 -13.60 1.89 -0.46
C THR A 156 -14.12 0.52 -0.01
N ALA A 157 -15.39 0.24 -0.27
CA ALA A 157 -15.99 -1.05 0.07
C ALA A 157 -15.25 -2.21 -0.62
N GLY A 158 -14.96 -3.26 0.15
CA GLY A 158 -14.23 -4.44 -0.32
C GLY A 158 -12.72 -4.24 -0.51
N ASP A 159 -12.14 -3.11 -0.04
CA ASP A 159 -10.69 -2.99 0.00
C ASP A 159 -10.10 -4.03 0.97
N ALA A 160 -9.05 -4.71 0.51
CA ALA A 160 -8.41 -5.78 1.28
C ALA A 160 -7.88 -5.30 2.64
N SER A 161 -7.49 -4.02 2.75
CA SER A 161 -7.00 -3.44 4.00
C SER A 161 -8.04 -3.42 5.11
N ILE A 162 -9.33 -3.35 4.78
CA ILE A 162 -10.41 -3.38 5.78
C ILE A 162 -10.41 -4.72 6.51
N ALA A 163 -10.66 -5.81 5.77
CA ALA A 163 -10.76 -7.14 6.37
C ALA A 163 -9.45 -7.62 6.96
N LEU A 164 -8.31 -7.37 6.28
CA LEU A 164 -6.99 -7.75 6.76
C LEU A 164 -6.49 -6.89 7.92
N GLY A 165 -7.01 -5.67 8.06
CA GLY A 165 -6.80 -4.80 9.22
C GLY A 165 -7.74 -5.12 10.40
N GLY A 166 -8.58 -6.16 10.29
CA GLY A 166 -9.51 -6.56 11.36
C GLY A 166 -10.76 -5.71 11.45
N ALA A 167 -11.12 -4.99 10.39
CA ALA A 167 -12.31 -4.15 10.33
C ALA A 167 -13.36 -4.69 9.36
N GLY A 168 -14.59 -4.18 9.48
CA GLY A 168 -15.71 -4.48 8.60
C GLY A 168 -16.65 -3.28 8.46
N PRO A 169 -17.77 -3.39 7.72
CA PRO A 169 -18.72 -2.32 7.55
C PRO A 169 -19.27 -1.78 8.88
N GLU A 170 -19.47 -2.66 9.86
CA GLU A 170 -19.89 -2.32 11.22
C GLU A 170 -18.89 -1.45 11.97
N THR A 171 -17.59 -1.57 11.66
CA THR A 171 -16.52 -0.77 12.27
C THR A 171 -16.67 0.71 11.92
N PHE A 172 -17.02 1.02 10.67
CA PHE A 172 -17.23 2.41 10.25
C PHE A 172 -18.44 3.04 10.92
N ALA A 173 -19.54 2.28 11.09
CA ALA A 173 -20.70 2.73 11.85
C ALA A 173 -20.35 2.95 13.32
N ALA A 174 -19.57 2.06 13.92
CA ALA A 174 -19.09 2.18 15.30
C ALA A 174 -18.19 3.40 15.50
N MET A 175 -17.26 3.68 14.55
CA MET A 175 -16.43 4.90 14.60
C MET A 175 -17.27 6.18 14.62
N LEU A 176 -18.32 6.26 13.81
CA LEU A 176 -19.22 7.42 13.81
C LEU A 176 -19.98 7.56 15.13
N ALA A 177 -20.47 6.45 15.67
CA ALA A 177 -21.16 6.44 16.96
C ALA A 177 -20.22 6.85 18.11
N ALA A 178 -18.99 6.32 18.15
CA ALA A 178 -17.98 6.68 19.14
C ALA A 178 -17.61 8.17 19.05
N ALA A 179 -17.35 8.68 17.84
CA ALA A 179 -17.01 10.08 17.63
C ALA A 179 -18.11 11.03 18.17
N ARG A 180 -19.38 10.70 17.95
CA ARG A 180 -20.51 11.48 18.49
C ARG A 180 -20.63 11.39 20.02
N ALA A 181 -20.35 10.22 20.58
CA ALA A 181 -20.44 10.02 22.03
C ALA A 181 -19.28 10.68 22.79
N GLU A 182 -18.08 10.59 22.25
CA GLU A 182 -16.86 11.12 22.88
C GLU A 182 -16.72 12.65 22.68
N HIS A 183 -17.27 13.18 21.58
CA HIS A 183 -17.17 14.59 21.21
C HIS A 183 -18.52 15.18 20.80
N PRO A 184 -19.50 15.27 21.72
CA PRO A 184 -20.89 15.65 21.42
C PRO A 184 -21.03 17.05 20.81
N GLU A 185 -20.12 17.98 21.14
CA GLU A 185 -20.15 19.37 20.66
C GLU A 185 -19.25 19.60 19.44
N ALA A 186 -18.50 18.58 18.98
CA ALA A 186 -17.59 18.74 17.87
C ALA A 186 -18.29 18.53 16.52
N GLU A 187 -17.88 19.28 15.52
CA GLU A 187 -18.22 18.99 14.12
C GLU A 187 -17.59 17.65 13.71
N ILE A 188 -18.40 16.71 13.22
CA ILE A 188 -17.91 15.44 12.69
C ILE A 188 -17.73 15.56 11.17
N VAL A 189 -16.52 15.40 10.71
CA VAL A 189 -16.17 15.45 9.29
C VAL A 189 -15.81 14.06 8.80
N ILE A 190 -16.50 13.55 7.81
CA ILE A 190 -16.21 12.26 7.18
C ILE A 190 -15.41 12.51 5.89
N ARG A 191 -14.18 11.99 5.85
CA ARG A 191 -13.36 12.03 4.64
C ARG A 191 -13.60 10.78 3.81
N THR A 192 -14.33 10.94 2.74
CA THR A 192 -14.59 9.89 1.75
C THR A 192 -13.33 9.61 0.90
N HIS A 193 -13.12 8.35 0.53
CA HIS A 193 -12.03 7.96 -0.34
C HIS A 193 -12.18 8.58 -1.75
N PRO A 194 -11.13 9.14 -2.38
CA PRO A 194 -11.24 9.81 -3.69
C PRO A 194 -11.85 8.95 -4.81
N GLU A 195 -11.63 7.63 -4.80
CA GLU A 195 -12.24 6.72 -5.78
C GLU A 195 -13.74 6.49 -5.55
N VAL A 196 -14.23 6.72 -4.33
CA VAL A 196 -15.67 6.72 -4.02
C VAL A 196 -16.28 8.03 -4.47
N GLU A 197 -15.66 9.16 -4.15
CA GLU A 197 -16.09 10.50 -4.57
C GLU A 197 -16.20 10.62 -6.09
N SER A 198 -15.25 10.05 -6.83
CA SER A 198 -15.27 10.00 -8.31
C SER A 198 -16.26 8.98 -8.89
N GLY A 199 -16.92 8.16 -8.07
CA GLY A 199 -17.80 7.07 -8.52
C GLY A 199 -17.07 5.86 -9.10
N ALA A 200 -15.73 5.81 -9.01
CA ALA A 200 -14.92 4.70 -9.52
C ALA A 200 -15.04 3.43 -8.66
N LYS A 201 -15.36 3.60 -7.38
CA LYS A 201 -15.61 2.51 -6.42
C LYS A 201 -16.82 2.82 -5.53
N ARG A 202 -17.32 1.79 -4.85
CA ARG A 202 -18.32 1.94 -3.80
C ARG A 202 -17.65 2.28 -2.46
N GLY A 203 -18.32 3.08 -1.62
CA GLY A 203 -17.96 3.34 -0.23
C GLY A 203 -18.79 2.49 0.71
#